data_41d42001467a0cda78a24297301a323e
#
_entry.id   41d42001467a0cda78a24297301a323e
#
_cell.length_a   1.000
_cell.length_b   1.000
_cell.length_c   1.000
_cell.angle_alpha   90.00
_cell.angle_beta   90.00
_cell.angle_gamma   90.00
#
_symmetry.space_group_name_H-M   'P 1'
#
loop_
_entity.id
_entity.type
_entity.pdbx_description
1 polymer ?
#
loop_
_entity_poly.entity_id
_entity_poly.type
_entity_poly.pdbx_seq_one_letter_code
_entity_poly.pdbx_strand_id
1 'polypeptide(L)'
;MDGTLLSPDLTVSAANRQAILDARAAGIETAIATGRLDLLVQDYVKQLDIRVPVVSCNGALVRDVAREDTVHMRAIPKAAAARLIRLCLEQGVDGLSYTRESVWYPRGSGRVGFFRDYNRMAEAGGTPPVDLRCYDEADPETVAASGVFKIFLARNRPGDIERLADQAGREIPGIDAINSVGDSLDIMAEGVSKGEALRILAVHLGLEPAQVAAFGDSENDISMLEAAGFAVAMGNAHPPVRAAADHVTSTNREDGFARAVYAHLLT
;
A
#
# COMPACT_ATOMS: atom_id res chain seq x y z
N MET A 1 4.60 -1.70 5.87
CA MET A 1 3.99 -2.87 6.56
C MET A 1 4.78 -4.13 6.24
N ASP A 2 4.75 -4.61 4.98
CA ASP A 2 5.66 -5.66 4.50
C ASP A 2 7.10 -5.17 4.61
N GLY A 3 8.03 -6.03 4.98
CA GLY A 3 9.44 -5.65 5.17
C GLY A 3 9.74 -4.72 6.36
N THR A 4 8.70 -4.21 7.03
CA THR A 4 8.81 -3.28 8.17
C THR A 4 8.24 -3.90 9.45
N LEU A 5 6.90 -3.93 9.57
CA LEU A 5 6.20 -4.47 10.74
C LEU A 5 6.08 -6.00 10.69
N LEU A 6 5.87 -6.54 9.48
CA LEU A 6 5.68 -7.97 9.26
C LEU A 6 7.01 -8.70 9.09
N SER A 7 7.10 -9.87 9.70
CA SER A 7 8.14 -10.86 9.43
C SER A 7 8.00 -11.41 8.00
N PRO A 8 9.00 -12.13 7.46
CA PRO A 8 8.93 -12.69 6.11
C PRO A 8 7.79 -13.70 5.88
N ASP A 9 7.27 -14.31 6.94
CA ASP A 9 6.09 -15.19 6.92
C ASP A 9 4.75 -14.44 7.02
N LEU A 10 4.80 -13.10 6.89
CA LEU A 10 3.66 -12.19 6.93
C LEU A 10 2.93 -12.16 8.28
N THR A 11 3.62 -12.50 9.37
CA THR A 11 3.07 -12.40 10.74
C THR A 11 3.60 -11.18 11.47
N VAL A 12 2.86 -10.73 12.48
CA VAL A 12 3.35 -9.71 13.43
C VAL A 12 3.96 -10.44 14.62
N SER A 13 5.23 -10.19 14.91
CA SER A 13 5.91 -10.79 16.05
C SER A 13 5.31 -10.35 17.39
N ALA A 14 5.53 -11.14 18.42
CA ALA A 14 5.10 -10.79 19.78
C ALA A 14 5.76 -9.48 20.27
N ALA A 15 7.02 -9.24 19.91
CA ALA A 15 7.75 -8.02 20.26
C ALA A 15 7.15 -6.78 19.57
N ASN A 16 6.88 -6.85 18.26
CA ASN A 16 6.27 -5.75 17.53
C ASN A 16 4.84 -5.45 18.02
N ARG A 17 4.07 -6.49 18.34
CA ARG A 17 2.74 -6.33 18.95
C ARG A 17 2.84 -5.63 20.30
N GLN A 18 3.76 -6.06 21.18
CA GLN A 18 3.92 -5.45 22.50
C GLN A 18 4.34 -3.98 22.39
N ALA A 19 5.27 -3.66 21.48
CA ALA A 19 5.71 -2.28 21.25
C ALA A 19 4.55 -1.36 20.82
N ILE A 20 3.61 -1.84 20.00
CA ILE A 20 2.39 -1.10 19.63
C ILE A 20 1.50 -0.86 20.86
N LEU A 21 1.32 -1.85 21.72
CA LEU A 21 0.52 -1.73 22.94
C LEU A 21 1.14 -0.73 23.93
N ASP A 22 2.46 -0.79 24.12
CA ASP A 22 3.18 0.09 25.02
C ASP A 22 3.23 1.54 24.49
N ALA A 23 3.40 1.71 23.17
CA ALA A 23 3.28 3.02 22.52
C ALA A 23 1.91 3.63 22.76
N ARG A 24 0.85 2.86 22.59
CA ARG A 24 -0.52 3.30 22.87
C ARG A 24 -0.72 3.67 24.34
N ALA A 25 -0.20 2.88 25.28
CA ALA A 25 -0.26 3.18 26.71
C ALA A 25 0.44 4.50 27.05
N ALA A 26 1.44 4.90 26.27
CA ALA A 26 2.13 6.20 26.34
C ALA A 26 1.44 7.32 25.54
N GLY A 27 0.27 7.07 24.94
CA GLY A 27 -0.49 8.06 24.17
C GLY A 27 -0.05 8.20 22.70
N ILE A 28 0.70 7.24 22.17
CA ILE A 28 1.16 7.21 20.77
C ILE A 28 0.29 6.24 19.97
N GLU A 29 -0.52 6.75 19.06
CA GLU A 29 -1.32 5.91 18.14
C GLU A 29 -0.47 5.38 16.98
N THR A 30 -0.84 4.19 16.51
CA THR A 30 -0.17 3.53 15.38
C THR A 30 -1.09 3.51 14.17
N ALA A 31 -0.60 3.97 13.02
CA ALA A 31 -1.26 3.85 11.72
C ALA A 31 -0.52 2.86 10.83
N ILE A 32 -1.26 2.21 9.91
CA ILE A 32 -0.70 1.36 8.86
C ILE A 32 -0.60 2.17 7.58
N ALA A 33 0.59 2.17 6.94
CA ALA A 33 0.80 2.68 5.59
C ALA A 33 1.34 1.56 4.69
N THR A 34 0.64 1.29 3.56
CA THR A 34 0.92 0.10 2.73
C THR A 34 0.59 0.31 1.25
N GLY A 35 1.28 -0.43 0.37
CA GLY A 35 0.88 -0.58 -1.03
C GLY A 35 -0.28 -1.56 -1.24
N ARG A 36 -0.65 -2.34 -0.22
CA ARG A 36 -1.79 -3.26 -0.28
C ARG A 36 -3.11 -2.48 -0.34
N LEU A 37 -4.15 -3.15 -0.86
CA LEU A 37 -5.53 -2.70 -0.73
C LEU A 37 -5.94 -2.76 0.76
N ASP A 38 -6.77 -1.81 1.23
CA ASP A 38 -7.26 -1.75 2.61
C ASP A 38 -7.98 -3.05 3.03
N LEU A 39 -8.73 -3.66 2.11
CA LEU A 39 -9.36 -4.96 2.34
C LEU A 39 -8.38 -6.07 2.72
N LEU A 40 -7.14 -6.04 2.20
CA LEU A 40 -6.09 -7.03 2.49
C LEU A 40 -5.38 -6.80 3.83
N VAL A 41 -5.73 -5.78 4.58
CA VAL A 41 -5.09 -5.47 5.87
C VAL A 41 -6.06 -5.48 7.05
N GLN A 42 -7.31 -5.80 6.83
CA GLN A 42 -8.35 -5.81 7.86
C GLN A 42 -8.01 -6.71 9.06
N ASP A 43 -7.42 -7.87 8.80
CA ASP A 43 -7.04 -8.79 9.89
C ASP A 43 -5.92 -8.21 10.75
N TYR A 44 -4.96 -7.47 10.15
CA TYR A 44 -3.92 -6.77 10.89
C TYR A 44 -4.50 -5.59 11.68
N VAL A 45 -5.45 -4.85 11.09
CA VAL A 45 -6.18 -3.76 11.78
C VAL A 45 -6.86 -4.30 13.04
N LYS A 46 -7.58 -5.43 12.93
CA LYS A 46 -8.23 -6.10 14.07
C LYS A 46 -7.21 -6.65 15.07
N GLN A 47 -6.18 -7.36 14.57
CA GLN A 47 -5.17 -8.01 15.40
C GLN A 47 -4.37 -7.01 16.25
N LEU A 48 -4.10 -5.82 15.71
CA LEU A 48 -3.30 -4.77 16.35
C LEU A 48 -4.15 -3.69 17.03
N ASP A 49 -5.48 -3.81 16.94
CA ASP A 49 -6.43 -2.82 17.43
C ASP A 49 -6.12 -1.41 16.88
N ILE A 50 -5.85 -1.30 15.56
CA ILE A 50 -5.60 -0.01 14.89
C ILE A 50 -6.88 0.83 14.91
N ARG A 51 -6.80 2.04 15.46
CA ARG A 51 -7.95 2.92 15.75
C ARG A 51 -8.01 4.16 14.88
N VAL A 52 -7.01 4.33 14.03
CA VAL A 52 -6.88 5.48 13.12
C VAL A 52 -6.97 4.99 11.67
N PRO A 53 -7.29 5.87 10.72
CA PRO A 53 -7.39 5.47 9.32
C PRO A 53 -6.12 4.81 8.78
N VAL A 54 -6.30 3.84 7.90
CA VAL A 54 -5.23 3.15 7.17
C VAL A 54 -4.90 3.90 5.89
N VAL A 55 -3.62 4.11 5.63
CA VAL A 55 -3.09 4.54 4.33
C VAL A 55 -2.85 3.29 3.48
N SER A 56 -3.62 3.12 2.42
CA SER A 56 -3.56 1.96 1.51
C SER A 56 -3.30 2.37 0.07
N CYS A 57 -2.99 1.39 -0.79
CA CYS A 57 -2.66 1.63 -2.20
C CYS A 57 -1.64 2.75 -2.38
N ASN A 58 -0.53 2.72 -1.62
CA ASN A 58 0.55 3.73 -1.64
C ASN A 58 0.08 5.18 -1.39
N GLY A 59 -1.05 5.37 -0.72
CA GLY A 59 -1.60 6.69 -0.41
C GLY A 59 -2.80 7.11 -1.26
N ALA A 60 -3.18 6.33 -2.27
CA ALA A 60 -4.38 6.62 -3.06
C ALA A 60 -5.67 6.56 -2.24
N LEU A 61 -5.67 5.83 -1.11
CA LEU A 61 -6.82 5.70 -0.23
C LEU A 61 -6.37 5.85 1.23
N VAL A 62 -7.06 6.72 1.99
CA VAL A 62 -6.95 6.83 3.45
C VAL A 62 -8.34 6.59 4.03
N ARG A 63 -8.50 5.49 4.79
CA ARG A 63 -9.81 5.02 5.22
C ARG A 63 -9.79 4.49 6.65
N ASP A 64 -10.79 4.87 7.44
CA ASP A 64 -11.13 4.16 8.66
C ASP A 64 -11.87 2.88 8.31
N VAL A 65 -11.14 1.76 8.34
CA VAL A 65 -11.66 0.46 7.92
C VAL A 65 -12.78 -0.03 8.84
N ALA A 66 -12.71 0.31 10.13
CA ALA A 66 -13.69 -0.13 11.14
C ALA A 66 -15.02 0.63 11.02
N ARG A 67 -14.96 1.92 10.63
CA ARG A 67 -16.14 2.78 10.48
C ARG A 67 -16.62 2.91 9.04
N GLU A 68 -15.88 2.31 8.10
CA GLU A 68 -16.12 2.44 6.65
C GLU A 68 -16.08 3.89 6.14
N ASP A 69 -15.45 4.79 6.89
CA ASP A 69 -15.32 6.20 6.55
C ASP A 69 -14.07 6.45 5.70
N THR A 70 -14.21 7.21 4.61
CA THR A 70 -13.13 7.53 3.69
C THR A 70 -12.68 8.97 3.92
N VAL A 71 -11.48 9.15 4.45
CA VAL A 71 -10.83 10.45 4.69
C VAL A 71 -10.31 11.05 3.39
N HIS A 72 -9.70 10.21 2.56
CA HIS A 72 -9.13 10.63 1.27
C HIS A 72 -9.18 9.49 0.26
N MET A 73 -9.47 9.85 -0.99
CA MET A 73 -9.38 8.93 -2.14
C MET A 73 -8.97 9.71 -3.39
N ARG A 74 -7.94 9.24 -4.07
CA ARG A 74 -7.48 9.81 -5.34
C ARG A 74 -7.42 8.74 -6.41
N ALA A 75 -8.46 8.72 -7.26
CA ALA A 75 -8.55 7.81 -8.39
C ALA A 75 -7.70 8.31 -9.57
N ILE A 76 -7.22 7.38 -10.39
CA ILE A 76 -6.65 7.66 -11.70
C ILE A 76 -7.73 8.36 -12.55
N PRO A 77 -7.40 9.43 -13.31
CA PRO A 77 -8.37 10.06 -14.20
C PRO A 77 -9.05 9.02 -15.09
N LYS A 78 -10.38 9.06 -15.19
CA LYS A 78 -11.19 8.02 -15.86
C LYS A 78 -10.67 7.66 -17.25
N ALA A 79 -10.36 8.67 -18.10
CA ALA A 79 -9.85 8.44 -19.44
C ALA A 79 -8.45 7.76 -19.42
N ALA A 80 -7.59 8.13 -18.46
CA ALA A 80 -6.29 7.53 -18.27
C ALA A 80 -6.40 6.07 -17.82
N ALA A 81 -7.28 5.78 -16.85
CA ALA A 81 -7.53 4.42 -16.39
C ALA A 81 -8.07 3.52 -17.53
N ALA A 82 -9.06 3.97 -18.29
CA ALA A 82 -9.61 3.22 -19.42
C ALA A 82 -8.54 2.94 -20.49
N ARG A 83 -7.71 3.95 -20.83
CA ARG A 83 -6.62 3.78 -21.81
C ARG A 83 -5.56 2.81 -21.31
N LEU A 84 -5.19 2.89 -20.03
CA LEU A 84 -4.20 1.98 -19.42
C LEU A 84 -4.71 0.54 -19.37
N ILE A 85 -5.97 0.32 -18.99
CA ILE A 85 -6.58 -1.02 -19.01
C ILE A 85 -6.54 -1.62 -20.43
N ARG A 86 -6.92 -0.82 -21.46
CA ARG A 86 -6.80 -1.27 -22.85
C ARG A 86 -5.38 -1.63 -23.22
N LEU A 87 -4.43 -0.78 -22.87
CA LEU A 87 -3.01 -1.02 -23.17
C LEU A 87 -2.51 -2.34 -22.55
N CYS A 88 -2.90 -2.63 -21.31
CA CYS A 88 -2.60 -3.90 -20.67
C CYS A 88 -3.20 -5.08 -21.44
N LEU A 89 -4.48 -5.00 -21.84
CA LEU A 89 -5.17 -6.05 -22.57
C LEU A 89 -4.58 -6.27 -23.98
N GLU A 90 -4.31 -5.18 -24.71
CA GLU A 90 -3.71 -5.21 -26.05
C GLU A 90 -2.31 -5.85 -26.08
N GLN A 91 -1.52 -5.60 -25.03
CA GLN A 91 -0.15 -6.13 -24.92
C GLN A 91 -0.06 -7.46 -24.16
N GLY A 92 -1.17 -7.94 -23.60
CA GLY A 92 -1.21 -9.17 -22.81
C GLY A 92 -0.42 -9.07 -21.50
N VAL A 93 -0.32 -7.86 -20.93
CA VAL A 93 0.28 -7.64 -19.60
C VAL A 93 -0.77 -7.91 -18.52
N ASP A 94 -0.38 -8.63 -17.48
CA ASP A 94 -1.25 -8.95 -16.34
C ASP A 94 -1.44 -7.70 -15.46
N GLY A 95 -2.40 -6.84 -15.84
CA GLY A 95 -2.75 -5.61 -15.15
C GLY A 95 -4.03 -5.78 -14.32
N LEU A 96 -3.94 -5.59 -13.00
CA LEU A 96 -5.09 -5.68 -12.10
C LEU A 96 -5.53 -4.28 -11.68
N SER A 97 -6.79 -3.91 -11.93
CA SER A 97 -7.34 -2.62 -11.50
C SER A 97 -8.00 -2.74 -10.14
N TYR A 98 -7.58 -1.87 -9.22
CA TYR A 98 -8.10 -1.81 -7.85
C TYR A 98 -9.09 -0.66 -7.74
N THR A 99 -10.31 -0.99 -7.36
CA THR A 99 -11.37 -0.04 -7.03
C THR A 99 -11.71 -0.15 -5.53
N ARG A 100 -12.62 0.68 -5.06
CA ARG A 100 -13.05 0.64 -3.65
C ARG A 100 -13.65 -0.72 -3.26
N GLU A 101 -14.32 -1.39 -4.17
CA GLU A 101 -15.14 -2.57 -3.86
C GLU A 101 -14.57 -3.86 -4.48
N SER A 102 -13.82 -3.74 -5.57
CA SER A 102 -13.41 -4.89 -6.36
C SER A 102 -11.98 -4.79 -6.91
N VAL A 103 -11.44 -5.94 -7.24
CA VAL A 103 -10.21 -6.07 -8.03
C VAL A 103 -10.58 -6.70 -9.38
N TRP A 104 -10.34 -5.95 -10.46
CA TRP A 104 -10.54 -6.41 -11.82
C TRP A 104 -9.25 -7.01 -12.37
N TYR A 105 -9.36 -8.11 -13.10
CA TYR A 105 -8.22 -8.85 -13.61
C TYR A 105 -8.45 -9.38 -15.04
N PRO A 106 -7.40 -9.56 -15.87
CA PRO A 106 -7.53 -10.16 -17.20
C PRO A 106 -7.73 -11.67 -17.09
N ARG A 107 -8.44 -12.25 -18.07
CA ARG A 107 -8.55 -13.71 -18.19
C ARG A 107 -7.15 -14.36 -18.19
N GLY A 108 -6.97 -15.38 -17.36
CA GLY A 108 -5.68 -16.07 -17.24
C GLY A 108 -4.65 -15.36 -16.38
N SER A 109 -5.02 -14.32 -15.63
CA SER A 109 -4.13 -13.65 -14.68
C SER A 109 -3.47 -14.65 -13.72
N GLY A 110 -2.13 -14.64 -13.69
CA GLY A 110 -1.35 -15.41 -12.71
C GLY A 110 -1.50 -14.86 -11.29
N ARG A 111 -1.73 -13.54 -11.17
CA ARG A 111 -1.81 -12.85 -9.88
C ARG A 111 -3.13 -13.06 -9.14
N VAL A 112 -4.23 -13.34 -9.85
CA VAL A 112 -5.54 -13.54 -9.22
C VAL A 112 -5.57 -14.69 -8.21
N GLY A 113 -4.66 -15.66 -8.35
CA GLY A 113 -4.50 -16.77 -7.39
C GLY A 113 -4.24 -16.28 -5.97
N PHE A 114 -3.40 -15.25 -5.80
CA PHE A 114 -3.12 -14.64 -4.50
C PHE A 114 -4.41 -14.12 -3.81
N PHE A 115 -5.28 -13.46 -4.55
CA PHE A 115 -6.55 -12.94 -4.00
C PHE A 115 -7.53 -14.06 -3.69
N ARG A 116 -7.55 -15.12 -4.48
CA ARG A 116 -8.40 -16.29 -4.18
C ARG A 116 -7.96 -17.01 -2.91
N ASP A 117 -6.64 -17.11 -2.70
CA ASP A 117 -6.08 -17.69 -1.47
C ASP A 117 -6.42 -16.81 -0.26
N TYR A 118 -6.26 -15.49 -0.41
CA TYR A 118 -6.67 -14.52 0.61
C TYR A 118 -8.17 -14.66 0.94
N ASN A 119 -9.04 -14.71 -0.07
CA ASN A 119 -10.48 -14.82 0.13
C ASN A 119 -10.86 -16.09 0.91
N ARG A 120 -10.21 -17.22 0.62
CA ARG A 120 -10.43 -18.46 1.41
C ARG A 120 -10.06 -18.30 2.88
N MET A 121 -8.96 -17.60 3.15
CA MET A 121 -8.52 -17.32 4.52
C MET A 121 -9.45 -16.31 5.20
N ALA A 122 -9.86 -15.27 4.50
CA ALA A 122 -10.76 -14.23 4.98
C ALA A 122 -12.13 -14.81 5.38
N GLU A 123 -12.72 -15.65 4.52
CA GLU A 123 -13.98 -16.35 4.82
C GLU A 123 -13.87 -17.23 6.08
N ALA A 124 -12.78 -17.99 6.22
CA ALA A 124 -12.53 -18.81 7.40
C ALA A 124 -12.34 -17.97 8.68
N GLY A 125 -11.81 -16.75 8.56
CA GLY A 125 -11.61 -15.78 9.65
C GLY A 125 -12.79 -14.84 9.91
N GLY A 126 -13.89 -14.95 9.14
CA GLY A 126 -15.04 -14.04 9.25
C GLY A 126 -14.76 -12.62 8.78
N THR A 127 -13.80 -12.44 7.87
CA THR A 127 -13.49 -11.17 7.21
C THR A 127 -14.12 -11.16 5.80
N PRO A 128 -14.73 -10.06 5.34
CA PRO A 128 -15.30 -9.99 4.01
C PRO A 128 -14.25 -10.27 2.92
N PRO A 129 -14.57 -11.13 1.93
CA PRO A 129 -13.68 -11.38 0.80
C PRO A 129 -13.59 -10.17 -0.11
N VAL A 130 -12.49 -10.08 -0.88
CA VAL A 130 -12.34 -9.12 -1.98
C VAL A 130 -13.21 -9.56 -3.16
N ASP A 131 -14.04 -8.68 -3.69
CA ASP A 131 -14.83 -8.95 -4.90
C ASP A 131 -13.88 -9.00 -6.12
N LEU A 132 -13.82 -10.16 -6.79
CA LEU A 132 -12.93 -10.42 -7.90
C LEU A 132 -13.71 -10.50 -9.20
N ARG A 133 -13.44 -9.59 -10.14
CA ARG A 133 -14.13 -9.46 -11.43
C ARG A 133 -13.19 -9.62 -12.61
N CYS A 134 -13.60 -10.36 -13.61
CA CYS A 134 -12.84 -10.48 -14.86
C CYS A 134 -13.19 -9.32 -15.81
N TYR A 135 -12.21 -8.79 -16.54
CA TYR A 135 -12.44 -7.76 -17.56
C TYR A 135 -13.38 -8.22 -18.70
N ASP A 136 -13.62 -9.52 -18.84
CA ASP A 136 -14.62 -10.02 -19.82
C ASP A 136 -16.06 -9.63 -19.45
N GLU A 137 -16.30 -9.18 -18.21
CA GLU A 137 -17.62 -8.80 -17.68
C GLU A 137 -17.98 -7.34 -17.97
N ALA A 138 -17.00 -6.49 -18.30
CA ALA A 138 -17.21 -5.07 -18.54
C ALA A 138 -16.12 -4.48 -19.43
N ASP A 139 -16.48 -3.47 -20.23
CA ASP A 139 -15.51 -2.70 -21.01
C ASP A 139 -14.60 -1.83 -20.10
N PRO A 140 -13.41 -1.42 -20.59
CA PRO A 140 -12.46 -0.60 -19.81
C PRO A 140 -13.04 0.72 -19.30
N GLU A 141 -14.01 1.32 -20.02
CA GLU A 141 -14.69 2.56 -19.62
C GLU A 141 -15.57 2.36 -18.40
N THR A 142 -16.31 1.26 -18.36
CA THR A 142 -17.15 0.86 -17.22
C THR A 142 -16.30 0.59 -16.00
N VAL A 143 -15.18 -0.15 -16.15
CA VAL A 143 -14.25 -0.40 -15.06
C VAL A 143 -13.63 0.92 -14.56
N ALA A 144 -13.17 1.79 -15.47
CA ALA A 144 -12.61 3.09 -15.12
C ALA A 144 -13.61 4.01 -14.41
N ALA A 145 -14.91 3.92 -14.77
CA ALA A 145 -15.97 4.70 -14.13
C ALA A 145 -16.23 4.30 -12.67
N SER A 146 -15.84 3.09 -12.25
CA SER A 146 -15.95 2.65 -10.85
C SER A 146 -14.89 3.25 -9.91
N GLY A 147 -13.99 4.11 -10.42
CA GLY A 147 -12.98 4.78 -9.62
C GLY A 147 -11.77 3.90 -9.35
N VAL A 148 -10.98 3.66 -10.39
CA VAL A 148 -9.71 2.91 -10.28
C VAL A 148 -8.66 3.79 -9.62
N PHE A 149 -8.11 3.40 -8.48
CA PHE A 149 -7.05 4.16 -7.81
C PHE A 149 -5.67 3.52 -7.91
N LYS A 150 -5.58 2.30 -8.37
CA LYS A 150 -4.32 1.64 -8.66
C LYS A 150 -4.49 0.60 -9.77
N ILE A 151 -3.52 0.53 -10.68
CA ILE A 151 -3.36 -0.60 -11.58
C ILE A 151 -2.02 -1.27 -11.27
N PHE A 152 -2.10 -2.49 -10.74
CA PHE A 152 -0.94 -3.32 -10.43
C PHE A 152 -0.54 -4.11 -11.68
N LEU A 153 0.69 -3.92 -12.14
CA LEU A 153 1.26 -4.64 -13.25
C LEU A 153 2.12 -5.79 -12.74
N ALA A 154 1.68 -7.03 -13.00
CA ALA A 154 2.47 -8.23 -12.72
C ALA A 154 3.25 -8.65 -13.96
N ARG A 155 4.52 -9.03 -13.75
CA ARG A 155 5.40 -9.46 -14.85
C ARG A 155 5.00 -10.85 -15.35
N ASN A 156 4.74 -10.94 -16.66
CA ASN A 156 4.55 -12.20 -17.36
C ASN A 156 5.80 -12.60 -18.16
N ARG A 157 6.53 -11.60 -18.66
CA ARG A 157 7.74 -11.80 -19.47
C ARG A 157 8.77 -10.72 -19.12
N PRO A 158 10.07 -10.99 -19.29
CA PRO A 158 11.10 -9.97 -19.05
C PRO A 158 10.86 -8.68 -19.88
N GLY A 159 10.84 -7.53 -19.22
CA GLY A 159 10.71 -6.21 -19.82
C GLY A 159 9.30 -5.84 -20.33
N ASP A 160 8.25 -6.63 -20.07
CA ASP A 160 6.89 -6.30 -20.52
C ASP A 160 6.28 -5.13 -19.76
N ILE A 161 6.41 -5.12 -18.43
CA ILE A 161 5.85 -4.06 -17.59
C ILE A 161 6.62 -2.74 -17.73
N GLU A 162 7.93 -2.79 -17.89
CA GLU A 162 8.76 -1.61 -18.10
C GLU A 162 8.39 -0.93 -19.44
N ARG A 163 8.27 -1.70 -20.53
CA ARG A 163 7.85 -1.16 -21.83
C ARG A 163 6.45 -0.56 -21.78
N LEU A 164 5.51 -1.24 -21.10
CA LEU A 164 4.15 -0.72 -20.93
C LEU A 164 4.15 0.56 -20.09
N ALA A 165 4.89 0.59 -18.98
CA ALA A 165 4.98 1.76 -18.11
C ALA A 165 5.62 2.96 -18.84
N ASP A 166 6.69 2.74 -19.59
CA ASP A 166 7.33 3.75 -20.42
C ASP A 166 6.39 4.31 -21.50
N GLN A 167 5.62 3.45 -22.14
CA GLN A 167 4.63 3.87 -23.12
C GLN A 167 3.50 4.64 -22.45
N ALA A 168 2.97 4.13 -21.34
CA ALA A 168 1.90 4.77 -20.60
C ALA A 168 2.32 6.16 -20.11
N GLY A 169 3.54 6.30 -19.56
CA GLY A 169 4.07 7.59 -19.10
C GLY A 169 4.21 8.63 -20.22
N ARG A 170 4.45 8.18 -21.48
CA ARG A 170 4.50 9.11 -22.63
C ARG A 170 3.13 9.45 -23.21
N GLU A 171 2.18 8.52 -23.18
CA GLU A 171 0.88 8.65 -23.89
C GLU A 171 -0.27 9.05 -22.98
N ILE A 172 -0.17 8.79 -21.68
CA ILE A 172 -1.27 8.92 -20.73
C ILE A 172 -0.90 9.94 -19.65
N PRO A 173 -1.42 11.17 -19.72
CA PRO A 173 -1.12 12.17 -18.69
C PRO A 173 -1.85 11.86 -17.36
N GLY A 174 -1.31 12.36 -16.26
CA GLY A 174 -1.93 12.30 -14.93
C GLY A 174 -1.75 10.96 -14.21
N ILE A 175 -0.71 10.20 -14.57
CA ILE A 175 -0.34 8.94 -13.90
C ILE A 175 1.14 8.92 -13.52
N ASP A 176 1.44 8.22 -12.43
CA ASP A 176 2.80 7.89 -11.99
C ASP A 176 2.96 6.37 -11.88
N ALA A 177 4.16 5.88 -12.21
CA ALA A 177 4.55 4.48 -12.02
C ALA A 177 5.53 4.39 -10.86
N ILE A 178 5.27 3.49 -9.91
CA ILE A 178 6.07 3.28 -8.70
C ILE A 178 6.48 1.82 -8.62
N ASN A 179 7.74 1.54 -8.30
CA ASN A 179 8.19 0.19 -8.04
C ASN A 179 7.39 -0.42 -6.88
N SER A 180 6.91 -1.63 -7.08
CA SER A 180 6.13 -2.40 -6.12
C SER A 180 6.94 -3.62 -5.64
N VAL A 181 6.28 -4.57 -5.00
CA VAL A 181 6.95 -5.76 -4.45
C VAL A 181 7.49 -6.65 -5.57
N GLY A 182 8.78 -6.99 -5.51
CA GLY A 182 9.44 -7.85 -6.50
C GLY A 182 9.51 -7.17 -7.88
N ASP A 183 9.24 -7.96 -8.92
CA ASP A 183 9.27 -7.54 -10.33
C ASP A 183 7.90 -7.01 -10.78
N SER A 184 7.29 -6.05 -10.04
CA SER A 184 5.98 -5.49 -10.35
C SER A 184 5.99 -3.97 -10.25
N LEU A 185 5.06 -3.30 -10.96
CA LEU A 185 4.85 -1.87 -10.90
C LEU A 185 3.41 -1.56 -10.46
N ASP A 186 3.26 -0.51 -9.66
CA ASP A 186 1.97 0.11 -9.37
C ASP A 186 1.84 1.39 -10.20
N ILE A 187 0.78 1.51 -11.00
CA ILE A 187 0.42 2.76 -11.67
C ILE A 187 -0.74 3.39 -10.91
N MET A 188 -0.59 4.67 -10.58
CA MET A 188 -1.53 5.45 -9.78
C MET A 188 -1.76 6.84 -10.41
N ALA A 189 -2.65 7.63 -9.84
CA ALA A 189 -2.78 9.03 -10.21
C ALA A 189 -1.49 9.80 -9.87
N GLU A 190 -1.13 10.75 -10.73
CA GLU A 190 0.04 11.62 -10.55
C GLU A 190 0.05 12.28 -9.17
N GLY A 191 1.19 12.26 -8.49
CA GLY A 191 1.41 12.84 -7.16
C GLY A 191 0.85 12.04 -5.99
N VAL A 192 0.26 10.85 -6.22
CA VAL A 192 -0.09 9.93 -5.13
C VAL A 192 1.16 9.35 -4.51
N SER A 193 1.31 9.48 -3.20
CA SER A 193 2.43 8.92 -2.46
C SER A 193 2.06 8.67 -1.00
N LYS A 194 2.81 7.79 -0.33
CA LYS A 194 2.62 7.56 1.12
C LYS A 194 2.91 8.83 1.94
N GLY A 195 3.81 9.70 1.45
CA GLY A 195 4.13 10.97 2.12
C GLY A 195 2.98 11.96 2.06
N GLU A 196 2.33 12.11 0.91
CA GLU A 196 1.15 12.96 0.80
C GLU A 196 0.00 12.42 1.67
N ALA A 197 -0.23 11.11 1.65
CA ALA A 197 -1.24 10.50 2.49
C ALA A 197 -0.92 10.62 4.01
N LEU A 198 0.35 10.59 4.41
CA LEU A 198 0.76 10.87 5.79
C LEU A 198 0.36 12.30 6.20
N ARG A 199 0.61 13.30 5.35
CA ARG A 199 0.20 14.68 5.63
C ARG A 199 -1.31 14.82 5.77
N ILE A 200 -2.07 14.19 4.88
CA ILE A 200 -3.54 14.17 4.94
C ILE A 200 -4.02 13.50 6.23
N LEU A 201 -3.44 12.36 6.60
CA LEU A 201 -3.79 11.65 7.83
C LEU A 201 -3.42 12.47 9.08
N ALA A 202 -2.24 13.10 9.11
CA ALA A 202 -1.83 13.97 10.22
C ALA A 202 -2.81 15.11 10.42
N VAL A 203 -3.18 15.82 9.37
CA VAL A 203 -4.19 16.89 9.42
C VAL A 203 -5.54 16.38 9.92
N HIS A 204 -5.98 15.20 9.43
CA HIS A 204 -7.23 14.57 9.88
C HIS A 204 -7.23 14.26 11.39
N LEU A 205 -6.07 13.87 11.92
CA LEU A 205 -5.89 13.56 13.35
C LEU A 205 -5.57 14.79 14.19
N GLY A 206 -5.48 15.98 13.60
CA GLY A 206 -5.11 17.22 14.31
C GLY A 206 -3.64 17.27 14.72
N LEU A 207 -2.77 16.59 13.97
CA LEU A 207 -1.33 16.51 14.22
C LEU A 207 -0.56 17.31 13.16
N GLU A 208 0.58 17.87 13.58
CA GLU A 208 1.59 18.35 12.64
C GLU A 208 2.46 17.18 12.19
N PRO A 209 2.98 17.16 10.94
CA PRO A 209 3.90 16.11 10.48
C PRO A 209 5.11 15.92 11.40
N ALA A 210 5.59 16.97 12.04
CA ALA A 210 6.67 16.93 13.04
C ALA A 210 6.37 16.06 14.27
N GLN A 211 5.09 15.73 14.52
CA GLN A 211 4.65 14.85 15.61
C GLN A 211 4.50 13.38 15.19
N VAL A 212 4.85 13.07 13.95
CA VAL A 212 4.68 11.74 13.36
C VAL A 212 6.03 11.06 13.22
N ALA A 213 6.16 9.82 13.72
CA ALA A 213 7.26 8.94 13.41
C ALA A 213 6.87 7.97 12.28
N ALA A 214 7.74 7.80 11.28
CA ALA A 214 7.51 6.89 10.16
C ALA A 214 8.58 5.81 10.09
N PHE A 215 8.15 4.59 9.71
CA PHE A 215 9.00 3.42 9.55
C PHE A 215 8.84 2.87 8.13
N GLY A 216 9.96 2.61 7.44
CA GLY A 216 9.92 2.15 6.05
C GLY A 216 11.11 1.31 5.65
N ASP A 217 10.98 0.57 4.55
CA ASP A 217 12.05 -0.29 4.01
C ASP A 217 12.17 -0.23 2.47
N SER A 218 11.16 0.27 1.78
CA SER A 218 11.06 0.25 0.32
C SER A 218 11.05 1.67 -0.28
N GLU A 219 11.34 1.80 -1.59
CA GLU A 219 11.40 3.09 -2.28
C GLU A 219 10.11 3.91 -2.17
N ASN A 220 8.94 3.24 -2.15
CA ASN A 220 7.64 3.89 -1.96
C ASN A 220 7.42 4.45 -0.54
N ASP A 221 8.34 4.17 0.41
CA ASP A 221 8.33 4.74 1.76
C ASP A 221 9.14 6.05 1.85
N ILE A 222 10.03 6.34 0.88
CA ILE A 222 10.92 7.51 0.94
C ILE A 222 10.12 8.79 1.18
N SER A 223 9.08 9.02 0.39
CA SER A 223 8.23 10.21 0.54
C SER A 223 7.55 10.32 1.91
N MET A 224 7.25 9.19 2.55
CA MET A 224 6.68 9.13 3.90
C MET A 224 7.74 9.41 4.96
N LEU A 225 8.94 8.86 4.82
CA LEU A 225 10.07 9.12 5.71
C LEU A 225 10.45 10.61 5.68
N GLU A 226 10.54 11.21 4.48
CA GLU A 226 10.83 12.64 4.30
C GLU A 226 9.73 13.57 4.85
N ALA A 227 8.47 13.11 4.92
CA ALA A 227 7.36 13.90 5.41
C ALA A 227 7.19 13.84 6.94
N ALA A 228 7.76 12.83 7.60
CA ALA A 228 7.64 12.60 9.03
C ALA A 228 8.61 13.50 9.83
N GLY A 229 8.28 13.76 11.09
CA GLY A 229 9.17 14.46 12.02
C GLY A 229 10.29 13.59 12.57
N PHE A 230 10.12 12.25 12.53
CA PHE A 230 11.15 11.28 12.86
C PHE A 230 11.05 10.07 11.94
N ALA A 231 12.08 9.82 11.17
CA ALA A 231 12.11 8.80 10.15
C ALA A 231 13.04 7.63 10.51
N VAL A 232 12.53 6.40 10.45
CA VAL A 232 13.29 5.19 10.74
C VAL A 232 13.28 4.25 9.53
N ALA A 233 14.45 3.98 8.98
CA ALA A 233 14.62 2.94 7.97
C ALA A 233 14.91 1.58 8.65
N MET A 234 14.30 0.52 8.10
CA MET A 234 14.59 -0.83 8.55
C MET A 234 15.98 -1.29 8.10
N GLY A 235 16.60 -2.20 8.86
CA GLY A 235 17.90 -2.77 8.55
C GLY A 235 17.96 -3.57 7.23
N ASN A 236 16.83 -4.00 6.71
CA ASN A 236 16.69 -4.63 5.39
C ASN A 236 16.42 -3.64 4.25
N ALA A 237 16.30 -2.33 4.54
CA ALA A 237 16.03 -1.31 3.52
C ALA A 237 17.21 -1.12 2.56
N HIS A 238 16.89 -0.74 1.32
CA HIS A 238 17.88 -0.37 0.31
C HIS A 238 18.58 0.97 0.64
N PRO A 239 19.82 1.22 0.12
CA PRO A 239 20.58 2.42 0.45
C PRO A 239 19.83 3.75 0.30
N PRO A 240 19.03 4.02 -0.77
CA PRO A 240 18.28 5.27 -0.88
C PRO A 240 17.27 5.48 0.25
N VAL A 241 16.60 4.41 0.71
CA VAL A 241 15.63 4.48 1.80
C VAL A 241 16.33 4.79 3.13
N ARG A 242 17.49 4.16 3.37
CA ARG A 242 18.30 4.45 4.57
C ARG A 242 18.80 5.88 4.58
N ALA A 243 19.13 6.44 3.42
CA ALA A 243 19.60 7.82 3.29
C ALA A 243 18.49 8.87 3.56
N ALA A 244 17.22 8.49 3.42
CA ALA A 244 16.06 9.34 3.68
C ALA A 244 15.58 9.29 5.15
N ALA A 245 16.26 8.53 6.03
CA ALA A 245 15.85 8.34 7.41
C ALA A 245 16.83 8.97 8.39
N ASP A 246 16.32 9.44 9.55
CA ASP A 246 17.12 9.94 10.68
C ASP A 246 17.86 8.79 11.39
N HIS A 247 17.27 7.58 11.39
CA HIS A 247 17.80 6.41 12.06
C HIS A 247 17.62 5.14 11.23
N VAL A 248 18.59 4.21 11.37
CA VAL A 248 18.49 2.86 10.79
C VAL A 248 18.42 1.85 11.93
N THR A 249 17.33 1.12 12.02
CA THR A 249 17.12 0.08 13.03
C THR A 249 17.53 -1.31 12.53
N SER A 250 17.31 -2.36 13.33
CA SER A 250 17.50 -3.76 12.91
C SER A 250 16.55 -4.16 11.79
N THR A 251 16.72 -5.36 11.23
CA THR A 251 15.85 -5.89 10.19
C THR A 251 14.45 -6.23 10.73
N ASN A 252 13.47 -6.39 9.83
CA ASN A 252 12.14 -6.89 10.20
C ASN A 252 12.16 -8.33 10.75
N ARG A 253 13.23 -9.10 10.52
CA ARG A 253 13.44 -10.44 11.10
C ARG A 253 13.92 -10.39 12.55
N GLU A 254 14.45 -9.25 12.97
CA GLU A 254 15.07 -9.02 14.27
C GLU A 254 14.27 -8.05 15.14
N ASP A 255 12.97 -7.91 14.85
CA ASP A 255 12.06 -6.99 15.54
C ASP A 255 12.50 -5.52 15.51
N GLY A 256 13.07 -5.08 14.36
CA GLY A 256 13.62 -3.73 14.21
C GLY A 256 12.60 -2.63 14.51
N PHE A 257 11.31 -2.84 14.20
CA PHE A 257 10.25 -1.89 14.56
C PHE A 257 10.16 -1.72 16.08
N ALA A 258 9.99 -2.81 16.82
CA ALA A 258 9.91 -2.76 18.29
C ALA A 258 11.15 -2.12 18.93
N ARG A 259 12.35 -2.50 18.45
CA ARG A 259 13.61 -1.94 18.95
C ARG A 259 13.66 -0.42 18.81
N ALA A 260 13.27 0.12 17.66
CA ALA A 260 13.27 1.55 17.44
C ALA A 260 12.16 2.27 18.25
N VAL A 261 10.98 1.68 18.41
CA VAL A 261 9.92 2.22 19.30
C VAL A 261 10.44 2.38 20.72
N TYR A 262 11.04 1.34 21.31
CA TYR A 262 11.57 1.42 22.68
C TYR A 262 12.77 2.35 22.79
N ALA A 263 13.64 2.42 21.79
CA ALA A 263 14.82 3.25 21.84
C ALA A 263 14.56 4.76 21.67
N HIS A 264 13.51 5.14 20.94
CA HIS A 264 13.34 6.51 20.49
C HIS A 264 11.97 7.13 20.81
N LEU A 265 10.92 6.32 20.99
CA LEU A 265 9.56 6.84 21.20
C LEU A 265 9.04 6.67 22.62
N LEU A 266 9.59 5.72 23.40
CA LEU A 266 9.17 5.40 24.78
C LEU A 266 10.26 5.71 25.82
N THR A 267 11.09 6.73 25.57
CA THR A 267 12.18 7.16 26.47
C THR A 267 11.73 8.24 27.46
#